data_ecd72159e1354a8b09508b6062be0d0f
#
_entry.id   ecd72159e1354a8b09508b6062be0d0f
#
_cell.length_a   1.000
_cell.length_b   1.000
_cell.length_c   1.000
_cell.angle_alpha   90.00
_cell.angle_beta   90.00
_cell.angle_gamma   90.00
#
_symmetry.space_group_name_H-M   'P 1'
#
loop_
_entity.id
_entity.type
_entity.pdbx_description
1 polymer ?
#
loop_
_entity_poly.entity_id
_entity_poly.type
_entity_poly.pdbx_seq_one_letter_code
_entity_poly.pdbx_strand_id
1 'polypeptide(L)'
;MPAMSRVFKVPTAGGDHFTLTLHEPSLTADNLGMKTWVSSYLLSHRLLTVLDTAPQLVPSTTTTPHTEGKLRALELGAGTGLVGLSFAALRGNSATIHLTDLPPIVPNLAHNAALNVELLNSTGATVTTGILDWSIVPDPYPTPEEQYDIILAADSLYSPSHPKLLVNAITHWLSRGSNARVVLEMPFRDAYLPQVEELRHRLGKLGLIVVEEGEEIGYDDWETADGSAVAVRCWWSVWGWA
;
A
#
# COMPACT_ATOMS: atom_id res chain seq x y z
N MET A 1 -2.88 21.04 -10.54
CA MET A 1 -4.13 20.98 -9.74
C MET A 1 -3.92 21.77 -8.45
N PRO A 2 -4.91 22.56 -7.96
CA PRO A 2 -4.79 23.25 -6.68
C PRO A 2 -4.80 22.25 -5.51
N ALA A 3 -4.36 22.72 -4.32
CA ALA A 3 -4.50 21.95 -3.09
C ALA A 3 -6.00 21.71 -2.78
N MET A 4 -6.32 20.52 -2.30
CA MET A 4 -7.70 20.14 -1.96
C MET A 4 -7.74 19.09 -0.85
N SER A 5 -8.87 19.00 -0.18
CA SER A 5 -9.18 17.85 0.67
C SER A 5 -10.23 16.98 -0.02
N ARG A 6 -10.00 15.68 -0.02
CA ARG A 6 -10.88 14.69 -0.65
C ARG A 6 -11.38 13.71 0.40
N VAL A 7 -12.61 13.26 0.22
CA VAL A 7 -13.24 12.24 1.07
C VAL A 7 -13.40 10.97 0.26
N PHE A 8 -12.78 9.90 0.74
CA PHE A 8 -12.86 8.57 0.15
C PHE A 8 -13.76 7.66 0.98
N LYS A 9 -14.68 6.96 0.33
CA LYS A 9 -15.51 5.95 0.96
C LYS A 9 -14.86 4.59 0.76
N VAL A 10 -14.65 3.86 1.84
CA VAL A 10 -14.04 2.53 1.82
C VAL A 10 -15.06 1.53 2.35
N PRO A 11 -15.35 0.43 1.60
CA PRO A 11 -16.37 -0.55 1.99
C PRO A 11 -15.93 -1.35 3.23
N THR A 12 -16.91 -1.82 3.99
CA THR A 12 -16.75 -2.75 5.12
C THR A 12 -17.50 -4.06 4.90
N ALA A 13 -17.17 -5.09 5.66
CA ALA A 13 -17.77 -6.43 5.54
C ALA A 13 -19.31 -6.44 5.69
N GLY A 14 -19.89 -5.45 6.36
CA GLY A 14 -21.34 -5.33 6.55
C GLY A 14 -22.10 -4.68 5.38
N GLY A 15 -21.43 -4.31 4.30
CA GLY A 15 -22.02 -3.54 3.20
C GLY A 15 -22.11 -2.04 3.46
N ASP A 16 -21.68 -1.59 4.64
CA ASP A 16 -21.49 -0.19 5.00
C ASP A 16 -20.14 0.32 4.46
N HIS A 17 -19.82 1.56 4.78
CA HIS A 17 -18.52 2.17 4.47
C HIS A 17 -18.10 3.11 5.60
N PHE A 18 -16.79 3.28 5.76
CA PHE A 18 -16.23 4.41 6.49
C PHE A 18 -15.65 5.43 5.50
N THR A 19 -15.35 6.61 6.00
CA THR A 19 -14.76 7.68 5.18
C THR A 19 -13.39 8.05 5.69
N LEU A 20 -12.47 8.29 4.74
CA LEU A 20 -11.15 8.85 4.99
C LEU A 20 -11.07 10.23 4.33
N THR A 21 -10.62 11.21 5.08
CA THR A 21 -10.35 12.56 4.56
C THR A 21 -8.85 12.69 4.32
N LEU A 22 -8.44 12.98 3.08
CA LEU A 22 -7.05 13.15 2.71
C LEU A 22 -6.81 14.54 2.13
N HIS A 23 -5.74 15.17 2.57
CA HIS A 23 -5.23 16.41 1.99
C HIS A 23 -4.27 16.07 0.86
N GLU A 24 -4.54 16.65 -0.32
CA GLU A 24 -3.65 16.61 -1.49
C GLU A 24 -3.13 18.03 -1.74
N PRO A 25 -1.85 18.31 -1.51
CA PRO A 25 -1.24 19.60 -1.85
C PRO A 25 -1.32 19.91 -3.34
N SER A 26 -1.08 21.16 -3.71
CA SER A 26 -1.01 21.54 -5.12
C SER A 26 0.00 20.65 -5.88
N LEU A 27 -0.46 20.00 -6.94
CA LEU A 27 0.35 19.07 -7.71
C LEU A 27 1.41 19.82 -8.53
N THR A 28 2.66 19.43 -8.36
CA THR A 28 3.83 19.86 -9.15
C THR A 28 4.55 18.63 -9.71
N ALA A 29 5.51 18.83 -10.60
CA ALA A 29 6.30 17.72 -11.15
C ALA A 29 7.11 16.98 -10.07
N ASP A 30 7.45 17.68 -8.98
CA ASP A 30 8.33 17.15 -7.94
C ASP A 30 7.57 16.49 -6.77
N ASN A 31 6.22 16.54 -6.76
CA ASN A 31 5.42 16.02 -5.65
C ASN A 31 4.31 15.06 -6.08
N LEU A 32 4.53 14.29 -7.14
CA LEU A 32 3.55 13.33 -7.67
C LEU A 32 3.06 12.32 -6.62
N GLY A 33 3.89 11.97 -5.64
CA GLY A 33 3.50 11.12 -4.51
C GLY A 33 2.51 11.76 -3.53
N MET A 34 2.22 13.05 -3.64
CA MET A 34 1.23 13.73 -2.79
C MET A 34 -0.19 13.74 -3.39
N LYS A 35 -0.43 12.99 -4.46
CA LYS A 35 -1.75 12.76 -5.07
C LYS A 35 -2.18 11.33 -4.82
N THR A 36 -3.48 11.13 -4.60
CA THR A 36 -4.08 9.80 -4.56
C THR A 36 -4.36 9.33 -5.99
N TRP A 37 -3.66 8.29 -6.41
CA TRP A 37 -3.79 7.69 -7.72
C TRP A 37 -4.85 6.59 -7.75
N VAL A 38 -5.32 6.26 -8.95
CA VAL A 38 -6.39 5.28 -9.16
C VAL A 38 -6.08 3.91 -8.55
N SER A 39 -4.85 3.41 -8.64
CA SER A 39 -4.47 2.12 -8.04
C SER A 39 -4.58 2.13 -6.52
N SER A 40 -4.28 3.25 -5.86
CA SER A 40 -4.47 3.38 -4.41
C SER A 40 -5.97 3.34 -4.04
N TYR A 41 -6.82 3.94 -4.86
CA TYR A 41 -8.26 3.88 -4.67
C TYR A 41 -8.80 2.45 -4.85
N LEU A 42 -8.42 1.77 -5.92
CA LEU A 42 -8.84 0.40 -6.21
C LEU A 42 -8.35 -0.57 -5.13
N LEU A 43 -7.07 -0.50 -4.76
CA LEU A 43 -6.53 -1.35 -3.72
C LEU A 43 -7.22 -1.13 -2.37
N SER A 44 -7.53 0.12 -2.00
CA SER A 44 -8.23 0.42 -0.76
C SER A 44 -9.60 -0.29 -0.67
N HIS A 45 -10.30 -0.46 -1.81
CA HIS A 45 -11.58 -1.19 -1.90
C HIS A 45 -11.37 -2.71 -1.92
N ARG A 46 -10.31 -3.17 -2.57
CA ARG A 46 -9.97 -4.59 -2.68
C ARG A 46 -9.47 -5.19 -1.37
N LEU A 47 -8.87 -4.38 -0.48
CA LEU A 47 -8.37 -4.86 0.80
C LEU A 47 -9.38 -5.70 1.56
N LEU A 48 -10.66 -5.35 1.52
CA LEU A 48 -11.71 -6.13 2.18
C LEU A 48 -11.71 -7.58 1.67
N THR A 49 -11.78 -7.76 0.34
CA THR A 49 -11.80 -9.10 -0.29
C THR A 49 -10.50 -9.85 -0.04
N VAL A 50 -9.34 -9.18 -0.22
CA VAL A 50 -8.02 -9.80 0.03
C VAL A 50 -7.87 -10.25 1.47
N LEU A 51 -8.38 -9.47 2.43
CA LEU A 51 -8.30 -9.81 3.85
C LEU A 51 -9.26 -10.94 4.24
N ASP A 52 -10.38 -11.08 3.53
CA ASP A 52 -11.37 -12.15 3.76
C ASP A 52 -10.93 -13.49 3.12
N THR A 53 -10.33 -13.44 1.93
CA THR A 53 -9.91 -14.64 1.18
C THR A 53 -8.56 -15.17 1.62
N ALA A 54 -7.79 -14.40 2.38
CA ALA A 54 -6.52 -14.83 2.96
C ALA A 54 -6.64 -15.09 4.48
N PRO A 55 -7.38 -16.14 4.93
CA PRO A 55 -7.48 -16.48 6.34
C PRO A 55 -6.11 -16.81 6.97
N GLN A 56 -5.09 -16.99 6.15
CA GLN A 56 -3.69 -17.17 6.53
C GLN A 56 -3.01 -15.88 7.03
N LEU A 57 -3.65 -14.71 6.85
CA LEU A 57 -3.23 -13.45 7.48
C LEU A 57 -3.68 -13.36 8.95
N VAL A 58 -4.06 -14.49 9.54
CA VAL A 58 -4.19 -14.62 10.99
C VAL A 58 -2.76 -14.65 11.56
N PRO A 59 -2.45 -13.87 12.61
CA PRO A 59 -1.14 -13.87 13.23
C PRO A 59 -0.71 -15.30 13.48
N SER A 60 0.47 -15.68 12.98
CA SER A 60 1.06 -16.97 13.33
C SER A 60 1.20 -16.99 14.84
N THR A 61 0.72 -18.05 15.50
CA THR A 61 0.83 -18.23 16.95
C THR A 61 2.27 -18.45 17.44
N THR A 62 3.26 -18.26 16.57
CA THR A 62 4.67 -18.16 16.94
C THR A 62 4.90 -16.78 17.55
N THR A 63 4.57 -16.70 18.82
CA THR A 63 4.76 -15.59 19.72
C THR A 63 6.21 -15.13 19.74
N THR A 64 6.50 -14.02 19.09
CA THR A 64 7.55 -13.13 19.58
C THR A 64 6.96 -12.31 20.73
N PRO A 65 7.67 -12.11 21.85
CA PRO A 65 7.12 -11.52 23.07
C PRO A 65 6.65 -10.06 22.98
N HIS A 66 6.80 -9.42 21.82
CA HIS A 66 6.63 -7.97 21.67
C HIS A 66 5.45 -7.49 20.84
N THR A 67 4.64 -8.37 20.22
CA THR A 67 3.56 -7.91 19.32
C THR A 67 2.16 -8.39 19.70
N GLU A 68 1.95 -8.94 20.90
CA GLU A 68 0.63 -9.40 21.37
C GLU A 68 -0.19 -10.19 20.31
N GLY A 69 0.48 -10.85 19.35
CA GLY A 69 -0.17 -11.58 18.26
C GLY A 69 -0.78 -10.69 17.18
N LYS A 70 -0.45 -9.41 17.11
CA LYS A 70 -0.94 -8.49 16.05
C LYS A 70 -0.17 -8.68 14.74
N LEU A 71 -0.91 -8.59 13.65
CA LEU A 71 -0.35 -8.57 12.30
C LEU A 71 0.44 -7.27 12.07
N ARG A 72 1.63 -7.37 11.52
CA ARG A 72 2.47 -6.22 11.20
C ARG A 72 2.46 -5.94 9.71
N ALA A 73 2.03 -4.76 9.33
CA ALA A 73 1.99 -4.33 7.93
C ALA A 73 2.92 -3.14 7.67
N LEU A 74 3.45 -3.09 6.45
CA LEU A 74 4.25 -2.00 5.91
C LEU A 74 3.65 -1.54 4.59
N GLU A 75 3.47 -0.25 4.40
CA GLU A 75 3.16 0.32 3.09
C GLU A 75 4.41 0.99 2.51
N LEU A 76 4.76 0.60 1.27
CA LEU A 76 5.88 1.13 0.52
C LEU A 76 5.38 2.15 -0.52
N GLY A 77 5.81 3.42 -0.41
CA GLY A 77 5.33 4.49 -1.26
C GLY A 77 3.88 4.88 -0.95
N ALA A 78 3.59 5.12 0.31
CA ALA A 78 2.23 5.35 0.80
C ALA A 78 1.56 6.61 0.23
N GLY A 79 2.33 7.59 -0.25
CA GLY A 79 1.81 8.81 -0.84
C GLY A 79 0.90 9.57 0.11
N THR A 80 -0.40 9.65 -0.22
CA THR A 80 -1.41 10.28 0.64
C THR A 80 -1.87 9.39 1.79
N GLY A 81 -1.56 8.08 1.77
CA GLY A 81 -1.87 7.12 2.82
C GLY A 81 -3.21 6.40 2.68
N LEU A 82 -3.91 6.51 1.53
CA LEU A 82 -5.25 5.92 1.39
C LEU A 82 -5.26 4.42 1.67
N VAL A 83 -4.33 3.65 1.11
CA VAL A 83 -4.31 2.19 1.25
C VAL A 83 -4.02 1.77 2.68
N GLY A 84 -2.96 2.30 3.29
CA GLY A 84 -2.59 1.91 4.64
C GLY A 84 -3.55 2.39 5.72
N LEU A 85 -4.14 3.58 5.58
CA LEU A 85 -5.18 4.05 6.48
C LEU A 85 -6.46 3.20 6.34
N SER A 86 -6.79 2.76 5.11
CA SER A 86 -7.89 1.80 4.87
C SER A 86 -7.61 0.46 5.54
N PHE A 87 -6.40 -0.09 5.34
CA PHE A 87 -5.97 -1.31 6.00
C PHE A 87 -6.08 -1.21 7.53
N ALA A 88 -5.58 -0.11 8.10
CA ALA A 88 -5.65 0.14 9.53
C ALA A 88 -7.09 0.14 10.06
N ALA A 89 -7.99 0.88 9.40
CA ALA A 89 -9.39 0.96 9.80
C ALA A 89 -10.12 -0.39 9.68
N LEU A 90 -9.82 -1.17 8.62
CA LEU A 90 -10.41 -2.51 8.40
C LEU A 90 -9.93 -3.54 9.42
N ARG A 91 -8.65 -3.50 9.83
CA ARG A 91 -8.06 -4.47 10.75
C ARG A 91 -8.16 -4.05 12.22
N GLY A 92 -8.33 -2.77 12.49
CA GLY A 92 -8.48 -2.24 13.85
C GLY A 92 -7.34 -2.68 14.77
N ASN A 93 -7.70 -3.18 15.95
CA ASN A 93 -6.73 -3.61 16.96
C ASN A 93 -6.00 -4.93 16.62
N SER A 94 -6.37 -5.64 15.55
CA SER A 94 -5.73 -6.91 15.16
C SER A 94 -4.43 -6.73 14.36
N ALA A 95 -4.12 -5.49 13.96
CA ALA A 95 -2.92 -5.19 13.18
C ALA A 95 -2.26 -3.87 13.61
N THR A 96 -1.00 -3.73 13.22
CA THR A 96 -0.26 -2.46 13.21
C THR A 96 0.23 -2.20 11.82
N ILE A 97 0.28 -0.94 11.39
CA ILE A 97 0.82 -0.58 10.09
C ILE A 97 1.79 0.59 10.17
N HIS A 98 2.87 0.48 9.42
CA HIS A 98 3.84 1.54 9.19
C HIS A 98 3.73 2.05 7.75
N LEU A 99 3.36 3.32 7.58
CA LEU A 99 3.22 3.97 6.29
C LEU A 99 4.53 4.67 5.94
N THR A 100 5.12 4.36 4.80
CA THR A 100 6.45 4.88 4.46
C THR A 100 6.51 5.51 3.08
N ASP A 101 7.32 6.57 2.99
CA ASP A 101 7.61 7.26 1.73
C ASP A 101 8.93 8.03 1.83
N LEU A 102 9.26 8.80 0.80
CA LEU A 102 10.41 9.69 0.78
C LEU A 102 10.24 10.91 1.70
N PRO A 103 11.33 11.52 2.17
CA PRO A 103 11.28 12.64 3.13
C PRO A 103 10.33 13.79 2.75
N PRO A 104 10.17 14.22 1.48
CA PRO A 104 9.25 15.29 1.13
C PRO A 104 7.77 14.91 1.29
N ILE A 105 7.42 13.62 1.22
CA ILE A 105 6.05 13.11 1.24
C ILE A 105 5.55 12.86 2.66
N VAL A 106 6.41 12.37 3.55
CA VAL A 106 6.07 11.94 4.91
C VAL A 106 5.35 13.02 5.74
N PRO A 107 5.66 14.32 5.66
CA PRO A 107 4.90 15.33 6.41
C PRO A 107 3.41 15.38 6.04
N ASN A 108 3.07 15.28 4.75
CA ASN A 108 1.67 15.24 4.31
C ASN A 108 1.00 13.90 4.66
N LEU A 109 1.73 12.79 4.58
CA LEU A 109 1.26 11.48 5.02
C LEU A 109 0.91 11.47 6.51
N ALA A 110 1.76 12.03 7.37
CA ALA A 110 1.50 12.17 8.81
C ALA A 110 0.31 13.09 9.08
N HIS A 111 0.18 14.20 8.33
CA HIS A 111 -0.99 15.06 8.40
C HIS A 111 -2.28 14.32 8.07
N ASN A 112 -2.29 13.50 7.00
CA ASN A 112 -3.43 12.69 6.61
C ASN A 112 -3.80 11.62 7.65
N ALA A 113 -2.82 11.00 8.27
CA ALA A 113 -3.07 10.09 9.39
C ALA A 113 -3.73 10.83 10.57
N ALA A 114 -3.28 12.04 10.89
CA ALA A 114 -3.86 12.88 11.95
C ALA A 114 -5.30 13.34 11.63
N LEU A 115 -5.62 13.66 10.38
CA LEU A 115 -6.98 14.00 9.95
C LEU A 115 -8.00 12.88 10.22
N ASN A 116 -7.54 11.62 10.27
CA ASN A 116 -8.39 10.44 10.43
C ASN A 116 -8.26 9.80 11.83
N VAL A 117 -7.66 10.51 12.79
CA VAL A 117 -7.34 9.96 14.13
C VAL A 117 -8.57 9.45 14.90
N GLU A 118 -9.73 10.10 14.75
CA GLU A 118 -10.98 9.68 15.41
C GLU A 118 -11.44 8.30 14.88
N LEU A 119 -11.44 8.11 13.56
CA LEU A 119 -11.75 6.83 12.94
C LEU A 119 -10.77 5.74 13.41
N LEU A 120 -9.47 6.01 13.32
CA LEU A 120 -8.42 5.05 13.70
C LEU A 120 -8.53 4.66 15.18
N ASN A 121 -8.78 5.62 16.07
CA ASN A 121 -8.99 5.34 17.49
C ASN A 121 -10.27 4.52 17.73
N SER A 122 -11.35 4.81 17.00
CA SER A 122 -12.62 4.08 17.17
C SER A 122 -12.51 2.60 16.78
N THR A 123 -11.63 2.27 15.85
CA THR A 123 -11.33 0.88 15.44
C THR A 123 -10.22 0.22 16.27
N GLY A 124 -9.51 0.99 17.10
CA GLY A 124 -8.33 0.52 17.84
C GLY A 124 -7.09 0.32 16.96
N ALA A 125 -7.08 0.93 15.77
CA ALA A 125 -5.97 0.82 14.82
C ALA A 125 -4.70 1.48 15.34
N THR A 126 -3.55 0.90 15.03
CA THR A 126 -2.23 1.47 15.31
C THR A 126 -1.54 1.80 13.99
N VAL A 127 -1.31 3.10 13.76
CA VAL A 127 -0.66 3.63 12.55
C VAL A 127 0.56 4.43 12.94
N THR A 128 1.65 4.23 12.23
CA THR A 128 2.86 5.05 12.31
C THR A 128 3.28 5.48 10.92
N THR A 129 3.97 6.60 10.80
CA THR A 129 4.53 7.10 9.53
C THR A 129 6.02 7.26 9.63
N GLY A 130 6.75 7.04 8.54
CA GLY A 130 8.20 7.15 8.53
C GLY A 130 8.81 7.26 7.14
N ILE A 131 10.10 7.58 7.14
CA ILE A 131 10.89 7.68 5.92
C ILE A 131 11.43 6.30 5.58
N LEU A 132 11.25 5.87 4.32
CA LEU A 132 11.89 4.69 3.77
C LEU A 132 12.28 4.95 2.31
N ASP A 133 13.55 5.25 2.09
CA ASP A 133 14.13 5.34 0.76
C ASP A 133 14.58 3.96 0.30
N TRP A 134 13.95 3.42 -0.75
CA TRP A 134 14.23 2.07 -1.26
C TRP A 134 15.61 1.94 -1.91
N SER A 135 16.30 3.05 -2.16
CA SER A 135 17.68 3.06 -2.66
C SER A 135 18.70 2.78 -1.56
N ILE A 136 18.30 2.95 -0.30
CA ILE A 136 19.16 2.77 0.86
C ILE A 136 19.02 1.33 1.36
N VAL A 137 20.11 0.60 1.38
CA VAL A 137 20.18 -0.71 2.04
C VAL A 137 20.28 -0.49 3.54
N PRO A 138 19.39 -1.09 4.34
CA PRO A 138 19.46 -0.92 5.79
C PRO A 138 20.75 -1.53 6.36
N ASP A 139 21.39 -0.79 7.25
CA ASP A 139 22.59 -1.22 7.97
C ASP A 139 22.44 -0.84 9.47
N PRO A 140 22.31 -1.81 10.39
CA PRO A 140 22.23 -3.26 10.13
C PRO A 140 20.97 -3.68 9.38
N TYR A 141 20.98 -4.89 8.82
CA TYR A 141 19.77 -5.49 8.23
C TYR A 141 18.70 -5.68 9.29
N PRO A 142 17.40 -5.52 8.93
CA PRO A 142 16.29 -5.75 9.84
C PRO A 142 16.32 -7.18 10.39
N THR A 143 16.15 -7.30 11.70
CA THR A 143 15.95 -8.59 12.36
C THR A 143 14.58 -9.18 12.00
N PRO A 144 14.32 -10.48 12.19
CA PRO A 144 13.01 -11.06 11.94
C PRO A 144 11.87 -10.36 12.69
N GLU A 145 12.16 -9.82 13.87
CA GLU A 145 11.19 -9.09 14.70
C GLU A 145 10.88 -7.70 14.16
N GLU A 146 11.74 -7.13 13.32
CA GLU A 146 11.56 -5.84 12.67
C GLU A 146 10.89 -5.98 11.30
N GLN A 147 10.83 -7.19 10.73
CA GLN A 147 10.17 -7.46 9.45
C GLN A 147 8.65 -7.48 9.59
N TYR A 148 7.96 -7.40 8.47
CA TYR A 148 6.50 -7.26 8.38
C TYR A 148 5.87 -8.50 7.76
N ASP A 149 4.68 -8.85 8.23
CA ASP A 149 3.90 -9.97 7.71
C ASP A 149 3.24 -9.63 6.38
N ILE A 150 2.88 -8.36 6.20
CA ILE A 150 2.27 -7.86 4.96
C ILE A 150 3.02 -6.62 4.49
N ILE A 151 3.30 -6.59 3.18
CA ILE A 151 3.74 -5.40 2.48
C ILE A 151 2.67 -5.00 1.46
N LEU A 152 2.26 -3.72 1.49
CA LEU A 152 1.33 -3.11 0.57
C LEU A 152 2.07 -2.11 -0.33
N ALA A 153 1.73 -2.06 -1.62
CA ALA A 153 2.20 -0.98 -2.50
C ALA A 153 1.23 -0.76 -3.66
N ALA A 154 0.90 0.50 -3.93
CA ALA A 154 0.03 0.90 -5.03
C ALA A 154 0.66 2.04 -5.84
N ASP A 155 0.54 1.99 -7.17
CA ASP A 155 1.02 3.00 -8.15
C ASP A 155 2.50 3.39 -8.00
N SER A 156 3.35 2.46 -7.61
CA SER A 156 4.75 2.72 -7.23
C SER A 156 5.76 2.54 -8.37
N LEU A 157 5.29 2.34 -9.64
CA LEU A 157 6.15 2.04 -10.80
C LEU A 157 6.16 3.16 -11.85
N TYR A 158 6.71 4.32 -11.54
CA TYR A 158 6.80 5.46 -12.46
C TYR A 158 8.24 5.82 -12.86
N SER A 159 9.19 4.92 -12.65
CA SER A 159 10.60 5.04 -13.10
C SER A 159 11.15 3.66 -13.48
N PRO A 160 12.07 3.57 -14.46
CA PRO A 160 12.72 2.31 -14.82
C PRO A 160 13.47 1.61 -13.69
N SER A 161 13.90 2.36 -12.67
CA SER A 161 14.59 1.80 -11.49
C SER A 161 13.65 1.24 -10.42
N HIS A 162 12.38 1.65 -10.41
CA HIS A 162 11.43 1.30 -9.34
C HIS A 162 11.20 -0.20 -9.16
N PRO A 163 11.09 -1.04 -10.21
CA PRO A 163 10.95 -2.48 -10.01
C PRO A 163 12.07 -3.10 -9.17
N LYS A 164 13.32 -2.68 -9.44
CA LYS A 164 14.49 -3.13 -8.66
C LYS A 164 14.44 -2.62 -7.23
N LEU A 165 14.16 -1.33 -7.05
CA LEU A 165 14.14 -0.69 -5.73
C LEU A 165 13.03 -1.24 -4.85
N LEU A 166 11.82 -1.41 -5.41
CA LEU A 166 10.68 -1.98 -4.69
C LEU A 166 10.98 -3.43 -4.24
N VAL A 167 11.53 -4.27 -5.13
CA VAL A 167 11.87 -5.65 -4.76
C VAL A 167 13.01 -5.70 -3.74
N ASN A 168 13.96 -4.79 -3.78
CA ASN A 168 14.98 -4.68 -2.73
C ASN A 168 14.34 -4.34 -1.37
N ALA A 169 13.43 -3.37 -1.31
CA ALA A 169 12.71 -3.05 -0.08
C ALA A 169 11.92 -4.27 0.44
N ILE A 170 11.18 -4.96 -0.45
CA ILE A 170 10.45 -6.19 -0.10
C ILE A 170 11.41 -7.26 0.46
N THR A 171 12.59 -7.42 -0.14
CA THR A 171 13.60 -8.40 0.29
C THR A 171 14.05 -8.19 1.74
N HIS A 172 14.20 -6.94 2.15
CA HIS A 172 14.67 -6.59 3.49
C HIS A 172 13.55 -6.63 4.52
N TRP A 173 12.35 -6.18 4.15
CA TRP A 173 11.30 -5.89 5.10
C TRP A 173 10.21 -6.95 5.18
N LEU A 174 10.06 -7.85 4.19
CA LEU A 174 9.08 -8.94 4.25
C LEU A 174 9.60 -10.09 5.12
N SER A 175 8.80 -10.51 6.10
CA SER A 175 9.13 -11.67 6.93
C SER A 175 9.19 -12.96 6.09
N ARG A 176 9.93 -13.96 6.58
CA ARG A 176 10.11 -15.25 5.88
C ARG A 176 9.05 -16.29 6.28
N GLY A 177 8.03 -15.87 7.01
CA GLY A 177 6.93 -16.75 7.39
C GLY A 177 6.10 -17.18 6.18
N SER A 178 5.57 -18.41 6.20
CA SER A 178 4.70 -18.95 5.12
C SER A 178 3.44 -18.11 4.89
N ASN A 179 3.02 -17.34 5.89
CA ASN A 179 1.86 -16.44 5.83
C ASN A 179 2.21 -15.03 5.39
N ALA A 180 3.50 -14.73 5.15
CA ALA A 180 3.90 -13.41 4.68
C ALA A 180 3.36 -13.14 3.26
N ARG A 181 2.88 -11.92 3.03
CA ARG A 181 2.26 -11.53 1.75
C ARG A 181 2.73 -10.16 1.27
N VAL A 182 2.83 -10.06 -0.04
CA VAL A 182 2.95 -8.77 -0.73
C VAL A 182 1.68 -8.55 -1.53
N VAL A 183 1.02 -7.42 -1.33
CA VAL A 183 -0.21 -7.04 -2.02
C VAL A 183 0.07 -5.79 -2.84
N LEU A 184 -0.13 -5.91 -4.13
CA LEU A 184 0.23 -4.87 -5.09
C LEU A 184 -0.96 -4.46 -5.93
N GLU A 185 -1.00 -3.19 -6.33
CA GLU A 185 -1.87 -2.71 -7.40
C GLU A 185 -1.15 -1.67 -8.25
N MET A 186 -1.03 -1.95 -9.56
CA MET A 186 -0.23 -1.16 -10.49
C MET A 186 -1.05 -0.83 -11.73
N PRO A 187 -1.02 0.42 -12.21
CA PRO A 187 -1.73 0.79 -13.43
C PRO A 187 -1.00 0.24 -14.66
N PHE A 188 -1.75 -0.30 -15.62
CA PHE A 188 -1.25 -0.65 -16.95
C PHE A 188 -1.25 0.59 -17.84
N ARG A 189 -0.32 1.49 -17.61
CA ARG A 189 -0.05 2.61 -18.52
C ARG A 189 1.03 2.19 -19.51
N ASP A 190 0.82 2.43 -20.81
CA ASP A 190 1.73 1.99 -21.87
C ASP A 190 3.19 2.34 -21.58
N ALA A 191 3.43 3.52 -21.03
CA ALA A 191 4.77 3.97 -20.65
C ALA A 191 5.44 3.12 -19.55
N TYR A 192 4.67 2.37 -18.76
CA TYR A 192 5.16 1.62 -17.58
C TYR A 192 4.90 0.12 -17.65
N LEU A 193 4.37 -0.41 -18.75
CA LEU A 193 4.19 -1.86 -18.93
C LEU A 193 5.49 -2.65 -18.73
N PRO A 194 6.66 -2.20 -19.29
CA PRO A 194 7.92 -2.91 -19.06
C PRO A 194 8.31 -2.99 -17.58
N GLN A 195 7.96 -1.97 -16.78
CA GLN A 195 8.25 -1.96 -15.33
C GLN A 195 7.37 -2.95 -14.57
N VAL A 196 6.12 -3.14 -14.98
CA VAL A 196 5.23 -4.15 -14.38
C VAL A 196 5.76 -5.56 -14.68
N GLU A 197 6.17 -5.85 -15.92
CA GLU A 197 6.76 -7.12 -16.30
C GLU A 197 8.07 -7.39 -15.56
N GLU A 198 8.93 -6.39 -15.44
CA GLU A 198 10.19 -6.49 -14.70
C GLU A 198 9.95 -6.74 -13.21
N LEU A 199 8.95 -6.08 -12.60
CA LEU A 199 8.56 -6.32 -11.22
C LEU A 199 8.15 -7.79 -11.02
N ARG A 200 7.24 -8.31 -11.86
CA ARG A 200 6.78 -9.70 -11.81
C ARG A 200 7.96 -10.69 -11.88
N HIS A 201 8.84 -10.46 -12.83
CA HIS A 201 10.03 -11.29 -13.00
C HIS A 201 10.95 -11.28 -11.77
N ARG A 202 11.18 -10.10 -11.18
CA ARG A 202 12.02 -9.95 -9.99
C ARG A 202 11.42 -10.58 -8.75
N LEU A 203 10.10 -10.45 -8.55
CA LEU A 203 9.39 -11.10 -7.44
C LEU A 203 9.53 -12.63 -7.55
N GLY A 204 9.34 -13.19 -8.75
CA GLY A 204 9.57 -14.61 -9.00
C GLY A 204 11.01 -15.05 -8.74
N LYS A 205 12.01 -14.25 -9.16
CA LYS A 205 13.43 -14.52 -8.85
C LYS A 205 13.75 -14.45 -7.35
N LEU A 206 13.03 -13.63 -6.59
CA LEU A 206 13.17 -13.57 -5.14
C LEU A 206 12.64 -14.84 -4.44
N GLY A 207 11.86 -15.67 -5.14
CA GLY A 207 11.21 -16.87 -4.60
C GLY A 207 9.76 -16.63 -4.15
N LEU A 208 9.16 -15.53 -4.56
CA LEU A 208 7.74 -15.29 -4.38
C LEU A 208 6.94 -15.89 -5.54
N ILE A 209 5.79 -16.44 -5.24
CA ILE A 209 4.82 -16.96 -6.21
C ILE A 209 3.52 -16.15 -6.11
N VAL A 210 2.81 -16.07 -7.23
CA VAL A 210 1.48 -15.48 -7.27
C VAL A 210 0.51 -16.38 -6.52
N VAL A 211 -0.15 -15.86 -5.51
CA VAL A 211 -1.23 -16.52 -4.77
C VAL A 211 -2.57 -16.24 -5.46
N GLU A 212 -2.77 -14.98 -5.82
CA GLU A 212 -3.96 -14.49 -6.51
C GLU A 212 -3.60 -13.25 -7.33
N GLU A 213 -4.23 -13.08 -8.49
CA GLU A 213 -4.08 -11.86 -9.30
C GLU A 213 -5.29 -11.63 -10.19
N GLY A 214 -5.43 -10.41 -10.67
CA GLY A 214 -6.46 -10.05 -11.64
C GLY A 214 -6.29 -8.62 -12.15
N GLU A 215 -7.26 -8.20 -12.92
CA GLU A 215 -7.31 -6.85 -13.48
C GLU A 215 -8.62 -6.19 -13.15
N GLU A 216 -8.60 -4.87 -13.03
CA GLU A 216 -9.79 -4.05 -12.88
C GLU A 216 -9.61 -2.68 -13.55
N ILE A 217 -10.71 -1.98 -13.72
CA ILE A 217 -10.72 -0.66 -14.34
C ILE A 217 -11.12 0.37 -13.29
N GLY A 218 -10.26 1.37 -13.12
CA GLY A 218 -10.58 2.57 -12.37
C GLY A 218 -10.55 3.80 -13.26
N TYR A 219 -10.75 4.97 -12.66
CA TYR A 219 -10.83 6.22 -13.40
C TYR A 219 -9.93 7.25 -12.73
N ASP A 220 -9.01 7.81 -13.50
CA ASP A 220 -8.22 8.95 -13.04
C ASP A 220 -9.06 10.24 -13.08
N ASP A 221 -8.69 11.21 -12.24
CA ASP A 221 -9.32 12.53 -12.19
C ASP A 221 -8.96 13.43 -13.41
N TRP A 222 -8.14 12.92 -14.32
CA TRP A 222 -7.82 13.65 -15.55
C TRP A 222 -9.02 13.56 -16.50
N GLU A 223 -9.53 14.71 -16.89
CA GLU A 223 -10.56 14.78 -17.91
C GLU A 223 -9.94 14.64 -19.32
N THR A 224 -10.61 13.87 -20.16
CA THR A 224 -10.34 13.88 -21.59
C THR A 224 -10.85 15.19 -22.23
N ALA A 225 -10.52 15.43 -23.48
CA ALA A 225 -10.95 16.64 -24.18
C ALA A 225 -12.49 16.82 -24.25
N ASP A 226 -13.25 15.75 -24.07
CA ASP A 226 -14.72 15.74 -24.01
C ASP A 226 -15.29 15.79 -22.57
N GLY A 227 -14.43 15.93 -21.55
CA GLY A 227 -14.82 16.00 -20.13
C GLY A 227 -15.10 14.65 -19.48
N SER A 228 -14.81 13.53 -20.15
CA SER A 228 -14.93 12.20 -19.53
C SER A 228 -13.70 11.87 -18.68
N ALA A 229 -13.89 11.06 -17.63
CA ALA A 229 -12.79 10.56 -16.83
C ALA A 229 -11.94 9.55 -17.62
N VAL A 230 -10.63 9.59 -17.42
CA VAL A 230 -9.70 8.66 -18.09
C VAL A 230 -9.77 7.29 -17.43
N ALA A 231 -10.25 6.29 -18.17
CA ALA A 231 -10.22 4.91 -17.72
C ALA A 231 -8.79 4.37 -17.67
N VAL A 232 -8.41 3.76 -16.56
CA VAL A 232 -7.11 3.15 -16.35
C VAL A 232 -7.31 1.69 -15.93
N ARG A 233 -6.77 0.78 -16.71
CA ARG A 233 -6.70 -0.64 -16.34
C ARG A 233 -5.59 -0.81 -15.33
N CYS A 234 -5.88 -1.48 -14.21
CA CYS A 234 -4.93 -1.79 -13.16
C CYS A 234 -4.80 -3.30 -12.98
N TRP A 235 -3.61 -3.75 -12.64
CA TRP A 235 -3.30 -5.11 -12.26
C TRP A 235 -3.08 -5.16 -10.75
N TRP A 236 -3.84 -6.01 -10.07
CA TRP A 236 -3.64 -6.32 -8.68
C TRP A 236 -3.07 -7.74 -8.51
N SER A 237 -2.32 -7.96 -7.45
CA SER A 237 -1.75 -9.26 -7.17
C SER A 237 -1.38 -9.45 -5.70
N VAL A 238 -1.50 -10.69 -5.26
CA VAL A 238 -1.06 -11.16 -3.95
C VAL A 238 0.05 -12.18 -4.15
N TRP A 239 1.17 -11.96 -3.50
CA TRP A 239 2.35 -12.82 -3.58
C TRP A 239 2.67 -13.42 -2.22
N GLY A 240 3.19 -14.64 -2.19
CA GLY A 240 3.66 -15.33 -0.99
C GLY A 240 4.93 -16.12 -1.29
N TRP A 241 5.63 -16.56 -0.26
CA TRP A 241 6.79 -17.44 -0.44
C TRP A 241 6.35 -18.78 -1.02
N ALA A 242 7.20 -19.36 -1.93
CA ALA A 242 7.01 -20.65 -2.56
C ALA A 242 7.08 -21.81 -1.56
#